data_c44e4a947cffac6fac97cb14c471e46e
#
_entry.id   c44e4a947cffac6fac97cb14c471e46e
#
_cell.length_a   1.000
_cell.length_b   1.000
_cell.length_c   1.000
_cell.angle_alpha   90.00
_cell.angle_beta   90.00
_cell.angle_gamma   90.00
#
_symmetry.space_group_name_H-M   'P 1'
#
loop_
_entity.id
_entity.type
_entity.pdbx_description
1 polymer ?
#
loop_
_entity_poly.entity_id
_entity_poly.type
_entity_poly.pdbx_seq_one_letter_code
_entity_poly.pdbx_strand_id
1 'polypeptide(L)'
;MSRTLKAHLLLILVTFIWGATFVQIKGALRDISPLLFNALRMVVATAALLILHLPHLRKMNAATVWAGARVGIFLWAGYELQTTGLRLTTPSKSAFLTSVSIVLVPVFLVIFWRKAIGRWTVLGVLAAFIGLFLLTVPGGGAGWGDFKSVNFGDVLTLGCAVAFAFQIIFVGRATEHHTYQPIAFLQIATAALLMLPSVPLLEHAHVLWSWRVIAAILVTALLSTAAAFTIQSWAQQFMPATNVALIFSLEPVFAWLIAYLVLRESLQLRAAAGAVLIVAGLLLSELLGNVKNRETVGVKIAV
;
A
#
# COMPACT_ATOMS: atom_id res chain seq x y z
N MET A 1 3.56 -26.29 1.50
CA MET A 1 2.74 -25.09 1.29
C MET A 1 3.04 -24.52 -0.09
N SER A 2 2.02 -24.25 -0.93
CA SER A 2 2.23 -23.69 -2.27
C SER A 2 2.82 -22.26 -2.19
N ARG A 3 3.56 -21.83 -3.21
CA ARG A 3 4.13 -20.46 -3.27
C ARG A 3 3.04 -19.40 -3.21
N THR A 4 1.90 -19.64 -3.87
CA THR A 4 0.75 -18.74 -3.85
C THR A 4 0.15 -18.60 -2.45
N LEU A 5 -0.05 -19.70 -1.71
CA LEU A 5 -0.55 -19.63 -0.33
C LEU A 5 0.41 -18.87 0.59
N LYS A 6 1.73 -19.12 0.41
CA LYS A 6 2.74 -18.37 1.15
C LYS A 6 2.68 -16.87 0.83
N ALA A 7 2.46 -16.50 -0.44
CA ALA A 7 2.33 -15.11 -0.86
C ALA A 7 1.11 -14.43 -0.20
N HIS A 8 -0.05 -15.08 -0.16
CA HIS A 8 -1.23 -14.57 0.55
C HIS A 8 -0.96 -14.33 2.03
N LEU A 9 -0.42 -15.32 2.74
CA LEU A 9 -0.15 -15.22 4.17
C LEU A 9 0.86 -14.11 4.49
N LEU A 10 1.92 -13.99 3.68
CA LEU A 10 2.93 -12.94 3.86
C LEU A 10 2.37 -11.55 3.55
N LEU A 11 1.51 -11.39 2.54
CA LEU A 11 0.85 -10.10 2.27
C LEU A 11 -0.16 -9.73 3.37
N ILE A 12 -0.90 -10.69 3.92
CA ILE A 12 -1.76 -10.46 5.10
C ILE A 12 -0.90 -10.02 6.30
N LEU A 13 0.26 -10.63 6.52
CA LEU A 13 1.20 -10.19 7.55
C LEU A 13 1.69 -8.76 7.28
N VAL A 14 1.98 -8.40 6.04
CA VAL A 14 2.37 -7.02 5.66
C VAL A 14 1.26 -6.03 6.03
N THR A 15 0.00 -6.32 5.69
CA THR A 15 -1.13 -5.43 6.04
C THR A 15 -1.34 -5.32 7.54
N PHE A 16 -1.12 -6.40 8.28
CA PHE A 16 -1.13 -6.36 9.75
C PHE A 16 -0.01 -5.46 10.29
N ILE A 17 1.22 -5.59 9.77
CA ILE A 17 2.35 -4.73 10.16
C ILE A 17 2.03 -3.27 9.87
N TRP A 18 1.49 -2.95 8.69
CA TRP A 18 1.11 -1.57 8.33
C TRP A 18 0.04 -1.03 9.28
N GLY A 19 -1.03 -1.78 9.52
CA GLY A 19 -2.06 -1.38 10.48
C GLY A 19 -1.53 -1.17 11.91
N ALA A 20 -0.64 -2.05 12.38
CA ALA A 20 -0.03 -1.95 13.71
C ALA A 20 0.91 -0.74 13.85
N THR A 21 1.70 -0.44 12.81
CA THR A 21 2.65 0.67 12.86
C THR A 21 2.00 2.05 12.75
N PHE A 22 0.73 2.13 12.34
CA PHE A 22 0.01 3.40 12.22
C PHE A 22 -0.05 4.18 13.55
N VAL A 23 -0.34 3.50 14.66
CA VAL A 23 -0.37 4.10 16.00
C VAL A 23 1.01 4.63 16.40
N GLN A 24 2.06 3.86 16.09
CA GLN A 24 3.45 4.23 16.38
C GLN A 24 3.89 5.46 15.57
N ILE A 25 3.57 5.50 14.27
CA ILE A 25 3.83 6.64 13.40
C ILE A 25 3.15 7.90 13.93
N LYS A 26 1.84 7.81 14.23
CA LYS A 26 1.07 8.94 14.79
C LYS A 26 1.69 9.48 16.08
N GLY A 27 2.23 8.61 16.92
CA GLY A 27 2.95 9.01 18.13
C GLY A 27 4.27 9.74 17.82
N ALA A 28 5.05 9.28 16.84
CA ALA A 28 6.32 9.87 16.46
C ALA A 28 6.16 11.23 15.76
N LEU A 29 5.12 11.41 14.96
CA LEU A 29 4.85 12.66 14.23
C LEU A 29 4.53 13.87 15.13
N ARG A 30 4.48 13.70 16.46
CA ARG A 30 4.46 14.83 17.41
C ARG A 30 5.85 15.47 17.57
N ASP A 31 6.90 14.69 17.35
CA ASP A 31 8.29 15.05 17.65
C ASP A 31 9.14 15.19 16.36
N ILE A 32 8.62 14.77 15.22
CA ILE A 32 9.31 14.86 13.92
C ILE A 32 8.34 15.25 12.81
N SER A 33 8.81 16.08 11.90
CA SER A 33 8.02 16.48 10.74
C SER A 33 7.79 15.32 9.75
N PRO A 34 6.62 15.21 9.14
CA PRO A 34 6.19 14.05 8.36
C PRO A 34 7.08 13.69 7.15
N LEU A 35 7.51 14.69 6.34
CA LEU A 35 8.37 14.40 5.18
C LEU A 35 9.76 13.98 5.61
N LEU A 36 10.31 14.59 6.67
CA LEU A 36 11.59 14.18 7.24
C LEU A 36 11.51 12.74 7.78
N PHE A 37 10.42 12.38 8.48
CA PHE A 37 10.20 11.01 8.94
C PHE A 37 10.19 10.02 7.78
N ASN A 38 9.46 10.32 6.70
CA ASN A 38 9.40 9.47 5.51
C ASN A 38 10.77 9.35 4.83
N ALA A 39 11.51 10.45 4.67
CA ALA A 39 12.85 10.43 4.07
C ALA A 39 13.81 9.56 4.89
N LEU A 40 13.88 9.75 6.21
CA LEU A 40 14.75 8.97 7.09
C LEU A 40 14.42 7.48 7.07
N ARG A 41 13.13 7.12 7.14
CA ARG A 41 12.74 5.72 7.07
C ARG A 41 13.08 5.08 5.72
N MET A 42 12.96 5.81 4.60
CA MET A 42 13.35 5.30 3.28
C MET A 42 14.87 5.14 3.15
N VAL A 43 15.66 6.08 3.69
CA VAL A 43 17.13 5.97 3.72
C VAL A 43 17.58 4.75 4.54
N VAL A 44 17.04 4.55 5.74
CA VAL A 44 17.36 3.40 6.59
C VAL A 44 16.94 2.09 5.91
N ALA A 45 15.75 2.05 5.30
CA ALA A 45 15.30 0.88 4.55
C ALA A 45 16.18 0.57 3.33
N THR A 46 16.62 1.62 2.61
CA THR A 46 17.56 1.48 1.48
C THR A 46 18.88 0.87 1.93
N ALA A 47 19.45 1.36 3.04
CA ALA A 47 20.71 0.84 3.59
C ALA A 47 20.55 -0.64 4.00
N ALA A 48 19.45 -1.00 4.66
CA ALA A 48 19.16 -2.38 5.04
C ALA A 48 19.04 -3.31 3.82
N LEU A 49 18.30 -2.89 2.77
CA LEU A 49 18.14 -3.67 1.55
C LEU A 49 19.43 -3.75 0.72
N LEU A 50 20.26 -2.70 0.74
CA LEU A 50 21.57 -2.73 0.10
C LEU A 50 22.43 -3.85 0.70
N ILE A 51 22.50 -3.93 2.02
CA ILE A 51 23.26 -4.96 2.74
C ILE A 51 22.67 -6.35 2.46
N LEU A 52 21.35 -6.50 2.58
CA LEU A 52 20.67 -7.80 2.46
C LEU A 52 20.73 -8.37 1.05
N HIS A 53 20.63 -7.52 0.03
CA HIS A 53 20.49 -7.95 -1.37
C HIS A 53 21.75 -7.69 -2.22
N LEU A 54 22.86 -7.27 -1.62
CA LEU A 54 24.12 -6.90 -2.32
C LEU A 54 24.54 -7.90 -3.42
N PRO A 55 24.49 -9.23 -3.23
CA PRO A 55 24.85 -10.18 -4.27
C PRO A 55 23.95 -10.13 -5.51
N HIS A 56 22.66 -9.81 -5.33
CA HIS A 56 21.68 -9.70 -6.41
C HIS A 56 21.80 -8.35 -7.13
N LEU A 57 22.15 -7.29 -6.39
CA LEU A 57 22.30 -5.93 -6.93
C LEU A 57 23.49 -5.81 -7.88
N ARG A 58 24.57 -6.57 -7.65
CA ARG A 58 25.75 -6.60 -8.53
C ARG A 58 25.46 -7.14 -9.93
N LYS A 59 24.34 -7.82 -10.12
CA LYS A 59 23.93 -8.44 -11.40
C LYS A 59 22.87 -7.62 -12.14
N MET A 60 22.54 -6.41 -11.66
CA MET A 60 21.55 -5.56 -12.31
C MET A 60 22.05 -5.04 -13.66
N ASN A 61 21.15 -5.00 -14.63
CA ASN A 61 21.36 -4.33 -15.90
C ASN A 61 20.53 -3.03 -15.95
N ALA A 62 20.75 -2.22 -16.98
CA ALA A 62 20.05 -0.95 -17.14
C ALA A 62 18.53 -1.11 -17.19
N ALA A 63 18.01 -2.19 -17.81
CA ALA A 63 16.58 -2.47 -17.86
C ALA A 63 15.98 -2.70 -16.46
N THR A 64 16.68 -3.45 -15.60
CA THR A 64 16.29 -3.65 -14.20
C THR A 64 16.28 -2.34 -13.42
N VAL A 65 17.29 -1.50 -13.61
CA VAL A 65 17.38 -0.19 -12.95
C VAL A 65 16.20 0.70 -13.36
N TRP A 66 15.90 0.81 -14.65
CA TRP A 66 14.76 1.58 -15.12
C TRP A 66 13.41 1.03 -14.64
N ALA A 67 13.24 -0.30 -14.62
CA ALA A 67 12.03 -0.92 -14.10
C ALA A 67 11.83 -0.57 -12.62
N GLY A 68 12.84 -0.75 -11.77
CA GLY A 68 12.76 -0.45 -10.35
C GLY A 68 12.64 1.05 -10.05
N ALA A 69 13.36 1.91 -10.78
CA ALA A 69 13.26 3.35 -10.64
C ALA A 69 11.85 3.87 -10.98
N ARG A 70 11.22 3.33 -12.03
CA ARG A 70 9.82 3.66 -12.38
C ARG A 70 8.87 3.33 -11.24
N VAL A 71 9.01 2.17 -10.61
CA VAL A 71 8.23 1.81 -9.43
C VAL A 71 8.48 2.79 -8.29
N GLY A 72 9.75 3.16 -8.06
CA GLY A 72 10.16 4.09 -7.01
C GLY A 72 9.62 5.50 -7.18
N ILE A 73 9.50 6.00 -8.42
CA ILE A 73 8.88 7.30 -8.71
C ILE A 73 7.41 7.31 -8.25
N PHE A 74 6.65 6.25 -8.56
CA PHE A 74 5.26 6.17 -8.12
C PHE A 74 5.14 5.96 -6.61
N LEU A 75 6.08 5.24 -6.00
CA LEU A 75 6.13 5.09 -4.55
C LEU A 75 6.39 6.43 -3.86
N TRP A 76 7.38 7.20 -4.33
CA TRP A 76 7.67 8.54 -3.86
C TRP A 76 6.45 9.46 -4.00
N ALA A 77 5.88 9.56 -5.21
CA ALA A 77 4.72 10.39 -5.46
C ALA A 77 3.53 10.03 -4.55
N GLY A 78 3.30 8.72 -4.33
CA GLY A 78 2.27 8.24 -3.41
C GLY A 78 2.47 8.77 -2.00
N TYR A 79 3.65 8.61 -1.42
CA TYR A 79 3.93 9.09 -0.07
C TYR A 79 3.92 10.61 0.07
N GLU A 80 4.50 11.34 -0.89
CA GLU A 80 4.53 12.81 -0.84
C GLU A 80 3.13 13.41 -0.95
N LEU A 81 2.34 12.94 -1.90
CA LEU A 81 0.97 13.38 -2.11
C LEU A 81 0.07 13.01 -0.91
N GLN A 82 0.25 11.81 -0.32
CA GLN A 82 -0.49 11.39 0.86
C GLN A 82 -0.17 12.27 2.06
N THR A 83 1.11 12.47 2.35
CA THR A 83 1.55 13.19 3.53
C THR A 83 1.22 14.68 3.43
N THR A 84 1.43 15.29 2.25
CA THR A 84 1.05 16.68 1.99
C THR A 84 -0.46 16.86 2.01
N GLY A 85 -1.20 15.93 1.39
CA GLY A 85 -2.67 15.92 1.41
C GLY A 85 -3.24 15.81 2.82
N LEU A 86 -2.68 14.93 3.66
CA LEU A 86 -3.13 14.71 5.04
C LEU A 86 -3.01 15.97 5.91
N ARG A 87 -2.11 16.90 5.62
CA ARG A 87 -2.03 18.20 6.31
C ARG A 87 -3.24 19.09 6.07
N LEU A 88 -3.92 18.89 4.94
CA LEU A 88 -5.00 19.75 4.45
C LEU A 88 -6.38 19.10 4.53
N THR A 89 -6.45 17.80 4.86
CA THR A 89 -7.69 17.03 4.98
C THR A 89 -7.74 16.23 6.29
N THR A 90 -8.88 15.60 6.60
CA THR A 90 -9.00 14.77 7.81
C THR A 90 -8.35 13.38 7.60
N PRO A 91 -7.84 12.74 8.67
CA PRO A 91 -7.26 11.40 8.58
C PRO A 91 -8.21 10.36 7.99
N SER A 92 -9.48 10.38 8.39
CA SER A 92 -10.49 9.44 7.88
C SER A 92 -10.75 9.62 6.38
N LYS A 93 -10.83 10.89 5.92
CA LYS A 93 -11.04 11.22 4.51
C LYS A 93 -9.80 10.84 3.68
N SER A 94 -8.61 11.13 4.19
CA SER A 94 -7.35 10.74 3.55
C SER A 94 -7.23 9.22 3.43
N ALA A 95 -7.53 8.47 4.49
CA ALA A 95 -7.49 7.00 4.47
C ALA A 95 -8.46 6.42 3.43
N PHE A 96 -9.70 6.93 3.38
CA PHE A 96 -10.68 6.51 2.37
C PHE A 96 -10.21 6.82 0.95
N LEU A 97 -9.77 8.07 0.70
CA LEU A 97 -9.35 8.50 -0.64
C LEU A 97 -8.10 7.74 -1.13
N THR A 98 -7.13 7.47 -0.26
CA THR A 98 -5.98 6.60 -0.60
C THR A 98 -6.43 5.20 -1.00
N SER A 99 -7.44 4.66 -0.30
CA SER A 99 -7.96 3.31 -0.57
C SER A 99 -8.70 3.19 -1.91
N VAL A 100 -9.01 4.29 -2.59
CA VAL A 100 -9.50 4.28 -3.97
C VAL A 100 -8.54 3.54 -4.91
N SER A 101 -7.26 3.49 -4.58
CA SER A 101 -6.24 2.71 -5.31
C SER A 101 -6.65 1.27 -5.58
N ILE A 102 -7.43 0.64 -4.69
CA ILE A 102 -7.93 -0.74 -4.84
C ILE A 102 -8.84 -0.88 -6.07
N VAL A 103 -9.66 0.14 -6.32
CA VAL A 103 -10.53 0.19 -7.52
C VAL A 103 -9.73 0.63 -8.74
N LEU A 104 -8.77 1.55 -8.57
CA LEU A 104 -7.96 2.05 -9.68
C LEU A 104 -7.04 0.99 -10.29
N VAL A 105 -6.51 0.05 -9.49
CA VAL A 105 -5.66 -1.04 -10.02
C VAL A 105 -6.36 -1.84 -11.11
N PRO A 106 -7.53 -2.47 -10.90
CA PRO A 106 -8.23 -3.20 -11.97
C PRO A 106 -8.68 -2.27 -13.10
N VAL A 107 -9.14 -1.05 -12.81
CA VAL A 107 -9.56 -0.08 -13.83
C VAL A 107 -8.38 0.26 -14.76
N PHE A 108 -7.22 0.57 -14.20
CA PHE A 108 -6.03 0.88 -15.01
C PHE A 108 -5.54 -0.33 -15.80
N LEU A 109 -5.60 -1.54 -15.24
CA LEU A 109 -5.26 -2.76 -15.98
C LEU A 109 -6.16 -2.96 -17.22
N VAL A 110 -7.45 -2.64 -17.11
CA VAL A 110 -8.38 -2.69 -18.24
C VAL A 110 -8.06 -1.59 -19.27
N ILE A 111 -7.93 -0.34 -18.82
CA ILE A 111 -7.79 0.82 -19.70
C ILE A 111 -6.43 0.81 -20.42
N PHE A 112 -5.33 0.67 -19.68
CA PHE A 112 -3.98 0.83 -20.26
C PHE A 112 -3.38 -0.47 -20.78
N TRP A 113 -3.77 -1.62 -20.23
CA TRP A 113 -3.19 -2.92 -20.62
C TRP A 113 -4.21 -3.88 -21.22
N ARG A 114 -5.48 -3.46 -21.35
CA ARG A 114 -6.57 -4.27 -21.93
C ARG A 114 -6.70 -5.65 -21.30
N LYS A 115 -6.32 -5.78 -20.01
CA LYS A 115 -6.46 -7.03 -19.26
C LYS A 115 -7.92 -7.22 -18.86
N ALA A 116 -8.52 -8.34 -19.26
CA ALA A 116 -9.87 -8.70 -18.80
C ALA A 116 -9.85 -9.04 -17.30
N ILE A 117 -10.80 -8.49 -16.55
CA ILE A 117 -10.99 -8.76 -15.12
C ILE A 117 -12.22 -9.64 -14.94
N GLY A 118 -12.08 -10.73 -14.18
CA GLY A 118 -13.17 -11.63 -13.89
C GLY A 118 -14.29 -10.97 -13.09
N ARG A 119 -15.55 -11.33 -13.35
CA ARG A 119 -16.72 -10.76 -12.66
C ARG A 119 -16.65 -10.88 -11.13
N TRP A 120 -16.12 -11.97 -10.63
CA TRP A 120 -15.97 -12.20 -9.19
C TRP A 120 -14.94 -11.28 -8.55
N THR A 121 -13.86 -10.99 -9.27
CA THR A 121 -12.87 -9.99 -8.85
C THR A 121 -13.48 -8.59 -8.82
N VAL A 122 -14.29 -8.22 -9.83
CA VAL A 122 -14.99 -6.94 -9.84
C VAL A 122 -15.95 -6.83 -8.65
N LEU A 123 -16.76 -7.85 -8.40
CA LEU A 123 -17.67 -7.87 -7.24
C LEU A 123 -16.90 -7.80 -5.91
N GLY A 124 -15.77 -8.50 -5.80
CA GLY A 124 -14.90 -8.47 -4.63
C GLY A 124 -14.31 -7.08 -4.37
N VAL A 125 -13.84 -6.40 -5.43
CA VAL A 125 -13.32 -5.02 -5.36
C VAL A 125 -14.41 -4.04 -4.94
N LEU A 126 -15.62 -4.15 -5.50
CA LEU A 126 -16.74 -3.29 -5.13
C LEU A 126 -17.17 -3.52 -3.67
N ALA A 127 -17.26 -4.78 -3.24
CA ALA A 127 -17.57 -5.11 -1.84
C ALA A 127 -16.52 -4.56 -0.87
N ALA A 128 -15.23 -4.72 -1.19
CA ALA A 128 -14.14 -4.18 -0.39
C ALA A 128 -14.17 -2.64 -0.35
N PHE A 129 -14.46 -1.96 -1.46
CA PHE A 129 -14.57 -0.52 -1.52
C PHE A 129 -15.75 0.03 -0.69
N ILE A 130 -16.93 -0.61 -0.78
CA ILE A 130 -18.07 -0.28 0.08
C ILE A 130 -17.72 -0.54 1.54
N GLY A 131 -17.05 -1.64 1.84
CA GLY A 131 -16.58 -1.97 3.18
C GLY A 131 -15.62 -0.92 3.74
N LEU A 132 -14.67 -0.45 2.93
CA LEU A 132 -13.76 0.64 3.30
C LEU A 132 -14.51 1.94 3.60
N PHE A 133 -15.51 2.28 2.79
CA PHE A 133 -16.36 3.45 3.04
C PHE A 133 -17.08 3.33 4.40
N LEU A 134 -17.65 2.17 4.70
CA LEU A 134 -18.34 1.94 5.98
C LEU A 134 -17.37 1.96 7.18
N LEU A 135 -16.15 1.48 6.99
CA LEU A 135 -15.12 1.40 8.03
C LEU A 135 -14.50 2.77 8.34
N THR A 136 -14.20 3.56 7.29
CA THR A 136 -13.37 4.77 7.43
C THR A 136 -14.19 6.05 7.56
N VAL A 137 -15.40 6.09 6.99
CA VAL A 137 -16.27 7.28 7.06
C VAL A 137 -17.14 7.21 8.29
N PRO A 138 -17.06 8.16 9.24
CA PRO A 138 -17.88 8.15 10.44
C PRO A 138 -19.37 8.15 10.14
N GLY A 139 -20.15 7.37 10.90
CA GLY A 139 -21.62 7.39 10.84
C GLY A 139 -22.16 8.57 11.63
N GLY A 140 -23.27 9.15 11.14
CA GLY A 140 -23.92 10.31 11.78
C GLY A 140 -23.65 11.64 11.06
N GLY A 141 -24.46 12.64 11.35
CA GLY A 141 -24.44 13.93 10.60
C GLY A 141 -23.11 14.68 10.57
N ALA A 142 -22.25 14.50 11.57
CA ALA A 142 -20.93 15.13 11.64
C ALA A 142 -19.93 14.58 10.61
N GLY A 143 -19.94 13.26 10.35
CA GLY A 143 -18.99 12.65 9.39
C GLY A 143 -19.28 12.97 7.92
N TRP A 144 -20.55 13.22 7.56
CA TRP A 144 -20.95 13.62 6.20
C TRP A 144 -20.60 15.07 5.90
N GLY A 145 -20.46 15.94 6.91
CA GLY A 145 -20.05 17.33 6.74
C GLY A 145 -18.68 17.45 6.07
N ASP A 146 -17.73 16.64 6.49
CA ASP A 146 -16.36 16.63 5.94
C ASP A 146 -16.30 16.21 4.47
N PHE A 147 -17.23 15.35 4.01
CA PHE A 147 -17.28 14.88 2.63
C PHE A 147 -18.05 15.80 1.68
N LYS A 148 -18.79 16.80 2.20
CA LYS A 148 -19.54 17.77 1.37
C LYS A 148 -18.64 18.83 0.74
N SER A 149 -17.48 19.11 1.32
CA SER A 149 -16.52 20.07 0.80
C SER A 149 -15.28 19.35 0.29
N VAL A 150 -14.97 19.49 -1.01
CA VAL A 150 -13.70 19.04 -1.58
C VAL A 150 -12.67 20.13 -1.37
N ASN A 151 -11.54 19.78 -0.75
CA ASN A 151 -10.41 20.68 -0.56
C ASN A 151 -9.19 20.20 -1.36
N PHE A 152 -8.15 21.04 -1.43
CA PHE A 152 -6.93 20.70 -2.17
C PHE A 152 -6.20 19.45 -1.61
N GLY A 153 -6.29 19.20 -0.31
CA GLY A 153 -5.75 17.98 0.33
C GLY A 153 -6.43 16.70 -0.17
N ASP A 154 -7.73 16.77 -0.49
CA ASP A 154 -8.46 15.63 -1.07
C ASP A 154 -7.97 15.31 -2.48
N VAL A 155 -7.71 16.35 -3.29
CA VAL A 155 -7.16 16.18 -4.65
C VAL A 155 -5.75 15.55 -4.59
N LEU A 156 -4.90 16.02 -3.68
CA LEU A 156 -3.58 15.42 -3.46
C LEU A 156 -3.69 13.95 -3.03
N THR A 157 -4.60 13.63 -2.13
CA THR A 157 -4.82 12.27 -1.66
C THR A 157 -5.40 11.35 -2.75
N LEU A 158 -6.24 11.86 -3.64
CA LEU A 158 -6.64 11.10 -4.84
C LEU A 158 -5.46 10.89 -5.79
N GLY A 159 -4.60 11.89 -5.97
CA GLY A 159 -3.34 11.73 -6.69
C GLY A 159 -2.44 10.65 -6.09
N CYS A 160 -2.39 10.56 -4.75
CA CYS A 160 -1.72 9.47 -4.04
C CYS A 160 -2.31 8.10 -4.40
N ALA A 161 -3.64 7.96 -4.43
CA ALA A 161 -4.29 6.71 -4.81
C ALA A 161 -3.94 6.27 -6.24
N VAL A 162 -3.86 7.23 -7.17
CA VAL A 162 -3.39 7.00 -8.54
C VAL A 162 -1.92 6.51 -8.54
N ALA A 163 -1.06 7.18 -7.79
CA ALA A 163 0.35 6.81 -7.72
C ALA A 163 0.55 5.41 -7.13
N PHE A 164 -0.12 5.07 -6.03
CA PHE A 164 -0.04 3.71 -5.45
C PHE A 164 -0.64 2.64 -6.36
N ALA A 165 -1.72 2.95 -7.10
CA ALA A 165 -2.25 2.01 -8.08
C ALA A 165 -1.22 1.69 -9.17
N PHE A 166 -0.52 2.69 -9.71
CA PHE A 166 0.58 2.48 -10.66
C PHE A 166 1.76 1.77 -10.02
N GLN A 167 2.14 2.09 -8.78
CA GLN A 167 3.20 1.40 -8.05
C GLN A 167 2.91 -0.12 -8.00
N ILE A 168 1.71 -0.52 -7.55
CA ILE A 168 1.31 -1.92 -7.47
C ILE A 168 1.36 -2.60 -8.85
N ILE A 169 0.84 -1.94 -9.90
CA ILE A 169 0.85 -2.48 -11.27
C ILE A 169 2.28 -2.64 -11.79
N PHE A 170 3.13 -1.63 -11.60
CA PHE A 170 4.51 -1.67 -12.10
C PHE A 170 5.40 -2.63 -11.34
N VAL A 171 5.18 -2.86 -10.01
CA VAL A 171 5.85 -3.96 -9.30
C VAL A 171 5.51 -5.29 -9.96
N GLY A 172 4.23 -5.58 -10.19
CA GLY A 172 3.82 -6.83 -10.85
C GLY A 172 4.51 -7.02 -12.20
N ARG A 173 4.49 -5.98 -13.05
CA ARG A 173 5.13 -6.04 -14.36
C ARG A 173 6.66 -6.14 -14.31
N ALA A 174 7.29 -5.44 -13.37
CA ALA A 174 8.74 -5.52 -13.20
C ALA A 174 9.18 -6.92 -12.75
N THR A 175 8.42 -7.53 -11.85
CA THR A 175 8.72 -8.86 -11.32
C THR A 175 8.34 -10.03 -12.24
N GLU A 176 7.61 -9.77 -13.34
CA GLU A 176 7.45 -10.72 -14.46
C GLU A 176 8.77 -10.97 -15.21
N HIS A 177 9.64 -9.95 -15.31
CA HIS A 177 10.86 -9.99 -16.13
C HIS A 177 12.17 -9.87 -15.34
N HIS A 178 12.10 -9.45 -14.08
CA HIS A 178 13.26 -9.23 -13.22
C HIS A 178 13.08 -9.95 -11.89
N THR A 179 14.18 -10.29 -11.25
CA THR A 179 14.17 -10.84 -9.88
C THR A 179 13.65 -9.77 -8.90
N TYR A 180 12.94 -10.21 -7.85
CA TYR A 180 12.27 -9.30 -6.92
C TYR A 180 13.21 -8.46 -6.05
N GLN A 181 14.42 -8.98 -5.75
CA GLN A 181 15.34 -8.31 -4.85
C GLN A 181 15.83 -6.94 -5.38
N PRO A 182 16.32 -6.83 -6.63
CA PRO A 182 16.64 -5.53 -7.21
C PRO A 182 15.44 -4.60 -7.30
N ILE A 183 14.25 -5.12 -7.64
CA ILE A 183 13.04 -4.28 -7.75
C ILE A 183 12.66 -3.73 -6.37
N ALA A 184 12.68 -4.57 -5.32
CA ALA A 184 12.43 -4.14 -3.95
C ALA A 184 13.43 -3.07 -3.48
N PHE A 185 14.72 -3.24 -3.77
CA PHE A 185 15.74 -2.25 -3.44
C PHE A 185 15.56 -0.95 -4.22
N LEU A 186 15.47 -1.03 -5.54
CA LEU A 186 15.44 0.14 -6.43
C LEU A 186 14.22 1.03 -6.19
N GLN A 187 13.04 0.45 -5.91
CA GLN A 187 11.86 1.28 -5.62
C GLN A 187 12.05 2.11 -4.35
N ILE A 188 12.64 1.53 -3.29
CA ILE A 188 12.89 2.22 -2.03
C ILE A 188 14.03 3.23 -2.18
N ALA A 189 15.13 2.84 -2.85
CA ALA A 189 16.27 3.72 -3.09
C ALA A 189 15.87 4.94 -3.94
N THR A 190 15.09 4.75 -4.99
CA THR A 190 14.58 5.85 -5.83
C THR A 190 13.66 6.76 -5.03
N ALA A 191 12.74 6.19 -4.23
CA ALA A 191 11.88 6.99 -3.37
C ALA A 191 12.69 7.80 -2.35
N ALA A 192 13.70 7.20 -1.71
CA ALA A 192 14.61 7.90 -0.79
C ALA A 192 15.35 9.06 -1.48
N LEU A 193 15.90 8.83 -2.68
CA LEU A 193 16.62 9.85 -3.44
C LEU A 193 15.73 11.04 -3.82
N LEU A 194 14.45 10.80 -4.12
CA LEU A 194 13.50 11.85 -4.48
C LEU A 194 12.92 12.55 -3.23
N MET A 195 12.78 11.85 -2.10
CA MET A 195 12.30 12.44 -0.84
C MET A 195 13.31 13.36 -0.19
N LEU A 196 14.61 13.06 -0.28
CA LEU A 196 15.65 13.88 0.34
C LEU A 196 15.59 15.35 -0.07
N PRO A 197 15.48 15.72 -1.37
CA PRO A 197 15.33 17.11 -1.76
C PRO A 197 13.93 17.69 -1.48
N SER A 198 12.87 16.87 -1.42
CA SER A 198 11.52 17.37 -1.14
C SER A 198 11.37 17.89 0.30
N VAL A 199 12.13 17.33 1.27
CA VAL A 199 12.08 17.79 2.65
C VAL A 199 12.37 19.29 2.78
N PRO A 200 13.53 19.84 2.37
CA PRO A 200 13.80 21.27 2.49
C PRO A 200 12.94 22.14 1.57
N LEU A 201 12.38 21.59 0.50
CA LEU A 201 11.56 22.34 -0.46
C LEU A 201 10.09 22.49 -0.02
N LEU A 202 9.56 21.49 0.68
CA LEU A 202 8.12 21.41 0.97
C LEU A 202 7.80 21.50 2.47
N GLU A 203 8.80 21.42 3.35
CA GLU A 203 8.61 21.39 4.78
C GLU A 203 9.68 22.15 5.55
N HIS A 204 9.26 22.86 6.60
CA HIS A 204 10.20 23.31 7.64
C HIS A 204 10.53 22.10 8.54
N ALA A 205 11.58 21.39 8.15
CA ALA A 205 11.97 20.16 8.83
C ALA A 205 12.35 20.41 10.28
N HIS A 206 11.77 19.64 11.20
CA HIS A 206 12.11 19.65 12.62
C HIS A 206 12.13 18.24 13.17
N VAL A 207 12.97 18.01 14.17
CA VAL A 207 13.00 16.74 14.91
C VAL A 207 13.45 16.99 16.35
N LEU A 208 12.68 16.42 17.29
CA LEU A 208 13.05 16.28 18.69
C LEU A 208 13.43 14.81 18.90
N TRP A 209 14.73 14.54 18.92
CA TRP A 209 15.23 13.17 19.03
C TRP A 209 14.84 12.56 20.38
N SER A 210 14.10 11.48 20.32
CA SER A 210 13.68 10.67 21.46
C SER A 210 13.76 9.20 21.08
N TRP A 211 13.81 8.31 22.09
CA TRP A 211 13.74 6.87 21.84
C TRP A 211 12.49 6.49 21.04
N ARG A 212 11.37 7.17 21.25
CA ARG A 212 10.12 6.98 20.49
C ARG A 212 10.30 7.23 19.01
N VAL A 213 10.94 8.33 18.63
CA VAL A 213 11.21 8.68 17.23
C VAL A 213 12.17 7.68 16.59
N ILE A 214 13.26 7.34 17.28
CA ILE A 214 14.26 6.38 16.78
C ILE A 214 13.61 5.00 16.57
N ALA A 215 12.89 4.49 17.55
CA ALA A 215 12.20 3.20 17.45
C ALA A 215 11.14 3.20 16.33
N ALA A 216 10.38 4.30 16.17
CA ALA A 216 9.41 4.43 15.09
C ALA A 216 10.09 4.41 13.72
N ILE A 217 11.19 5.13 13.52
CA ILE A 217 11.96 5.11 12.27
C ILE A 217 12.49 3.70 11.99
N LEU A 218 13.13 3.05 12.97
CA LEU A 218 13.71 1.72 12.77
C LEU A 218 12.65 0.65 12.47
N VAL A 219 11.58 0.59 13.26
CA VAL A 219 10.50 -0.39 13.06
C VAL A 219 9.82 -0.16 11.71
N THR A 220 9.49 1.08 11.36
CA THR A 220 8.83 1.36 10.09
C THR A 220 9.77 1.19 8.89
N ALA A 221 11.05 1.52 9.01
CA ALA A 221 12.03 1.30 7.96
C ALA A 221 12.26 -0.20 7.69
N LEU A 222 12.44 -1.00 8.74
CA LEU A 222 12.81 -2.40 8.59
C LEU A 222 11.60 -3.29 8.31
N LEU A 223 10.50 -3.14 9.06
CA LEU A 223 9.32 -4.00 8.91
C LEU A 223 8.32 -3.45 7.90
N SER A 224 7.87 -2.20 8.06
CA SER A 224 6.81 -1.64 7.20
C SER A 224 7.34 -1.16 5.84
N THR A 225 8.65 -1.07 5.63
CA THR A 225 9.23 -0.64 4.37
C THR A 225 10.11 -1.74 3.77
N ALA A 226 11.29 -2.03 4.31
CA ALA A 226 12.22 -2.98 3.70
C ALA A 226 11.61 -4.39 3.57
N ALA A 227 11.10 -4.96 4.66
CA ALA A 227 10.48 -6.29 4.62
C ALA A 227 9.17 -6.29 3.81
N ALA A 228 8.28 -5.32 4.05
CA ALA A 228 6.97 -5.26 3.40
C ALA A 228 7.07 -5.14 1.87
N PHE A 229 7.88 -4.22 1.33
CA PHE A 229 8.03 -4.07 -0.11
C PHE A 229 8.86 -5.19 -0.76
N THR A 230 9.74 -5.84 0.01
CA THR A 230 10.40 -7.09 -0.44
C THR A 230 9.38 -8.22 -0.58
N ILE A 231 8.53 -8.40 0.43
CA ILE A 231 7.44 -9.38 0.40
C ILE A 231 6.46 -9.07 -0.73
N GLN A 232 6.05 -7.81 -0.91
CA GLN A 232 5.20 -7.40 -2.03
C GLN A 232 5.83 -7.76 -3.37
N SER A 233 7.08 -7.37 -3.60
CA SER A 233 7.78 -7.65 -4.85
C SER A 233 7.93 -9.15 -5.11
N TRP A 234 8.19 -9.94 -4.07
CA TRP A 234 8.24 -11.39 -4.16
C TRP A 234 6.86 -12.00 -4.44
N ALA A 235 5.84 -11.58 -3.72
CA ALA A 235 4.48 -12.12 -3.86
C ALA A 235 3.88 -11.84 -5.24
N GLN A 236 4.16 -10.67 -5.82
CA GLN A 236 3.67 -10.29 -7.15
C GLN A 236 4.29 -11.11 -8.31
N GLN A 237 5.29 -11.94 -8.05
CA GLN A 237 5.72 -12.98 -9.00
C GLN A 237 4.69 -14.12 -9.15
N PHE A 238 3.80 -14.29 -8.17
CA PHE A 238 2.84 -15.41 -8.11
C PHE A 238 1.38 -14.95 -8.06
N MET A 239 1.14 -13.64 -7.95
CA MET A 239 -0.18 -13.07 -7.76
C MET A 239 -0.41 -11.86 -8.65
N PRO A 240 -1.61 -11.73 -9.24
CA PRO A 240 -1.98 -10.54 -10.01
C PRO A 240 -2.01 -9.28 -9.12
N ALA A 241 -1.70 -8.13 -9.71
CA ALA A 241 -1.72 -6.83 -9.03
C ALA A 241 -3.09 -6.53 -8.37
N THR A 242 -4.20 -6.94 -8.98
CA THR A 242 -5.56 -6.75 -8.43
C THR A 242 -5.75 -7.52 -7.11
N ASN A 243 -5.27 -8.77 -7.02
CA ASN A 243 -5.38 -9.57 -5.80
C ASN A 243 -4.52 -8.96 -4.68
N VAL A 244 -3.32 -8.47 -5.01
CA VAL A 244 -2.47 -7.77 -4.04
C VAL A 244 -3.13 -6.48 -3.53
N ALA A 245 -3.70 -5.66 -4.43
CA ALA A 245 -4.44 -4.47 -4.04
C ALA A 245 -5.63 -4.80 -3.12
N LEU A 246 -6.33 -5.90 -3.41
CA LEU A 246 -7.46 -6.35 -2.60
C LEU A 246 -7.02 -6.84 -1.20
N ILE A 247 -5.86 -7.54 -1.09
CA ILE A 247 -5.30 -7.92 0.20
C ILE A 247 -4.90 -6.65 0.99
N PHE A 248 -4.36 -5.63 0.32
CA PHE A 248 -3.99 -4.37 0.97
C PHE A 248 -5.20 -3.63 1.58
N SER A 249 -6.43 -3.90 1.13
CA SER A 249 -7.64 -3.38 1.79
C SER A 249 -7.85 -3.89 3.22
N LEU A 250 -7.12 -4.91 3.66
CA LEU A 250 -7.15 -5.38 5.04
C LEU A 250 -6.37 -4.46 6.01
N GLU A 251 -5.51 -3.57 5.51
CA GLU A 251 -4.74 -2.65 6.37
C GLU A 251 -5.63 -1.82 7.30
N PRO A 252 -6.69 -1.11 6.82
CA PRO A 252 -7.58 -0.37 7.70
C PRO A 252 -8.36 -1.27 8.67
N VAL A 253 -8.64 -2.53 8.30
CA VAL A 253 -9.27 -3.50 9.21
C VAL A 253 -8.35 -3.81 10.39
N PHE A 254 -7.08 -4.08 10.11
CA PHE A 254 -6.10 -4.32 11.17
C PHE A 254 -5.84 -3.06 12.00
N ALA A 255 -5.74 -1.88 11.38
CA ALA A 255 -5.59 -0.62 12.09
C ALA A 255 -6.75 -0.37 13.06
N TRP A 256 -7.99 -0.60 12.61
CA TRP A 256 -9.20 -0.50 13.44
C TRP A 256 -9.21 -1.50 14.58
N LEU A 257 -8.88 -2.77 14.33
CA LEU A 257 -8.80 -3.79 15.38
C LEU A 257 -7.74 -3.44 16.46
N ILE A 258 -6.57 -2.96 16.01
CA ILE A 258 -5.48 -2.58 16.91
C ILE A 258 -5.85 -1.32 17.70
N ALA A 259 -6.49 -0.32 17.09
CA ALA A 259 -7.00 0.85 17.78
C ALA A 259 -8.02 0.46 18.88
N TYR A 260 -8.93 -0.47 18.58
CA TYR A 260 -9.83 -1.02 19.58
C TYR A 260 -9.09 -1.69 20.76
N LEU A 261 -8.13 -2.58 20.46
CA LEU A 261 -7.42 -3.34 21.48
C LEU A 261 -6.46 -2.48 22.32
N VAL A 262 -5.77 -1.53 21.70
CA VAL A 262 -4.71 -0.73 22.35
C VAL A 262 -5.25 0.58 22.90
N LEU A 263 -6.09 1.27 22.15
CA LEU A 263 -6.63 2.59 22.52
C LEU A 263 -8.00 2.49 23.19
N ARG A 264 -8.58 1.28 23.28
CA ARG A 264 -9.92 1.02 23.84
C ARG A 264 -11.03 1.86 23.18
N GLU A 265 -10.89 2.12 21.88
CA GLU A 265 -11.92 2.81 21.11
C GLU A 265 -13.17 1.92 20.99
N SER A 266 -14.36 2.53 20.89
CA SER A 266 -15.61 1.77 20.78
C SER A 266 -15.75 1.06 19.44
N LEU A 267 -16.19 -0.21 19.44
CA LEU A 267 -16.55 -0.93 18.23
C LEU A 267 -17.89 -0.40 17.68
N GLN A 268 -17.84 0.38 16.63
CA GLN A 268 -19.04 0.81 15.94
C GLN A 268 -19.54 -0.31 15.02
N LEU A 269 -20.82 -0.64 15.08
CA LEU A 269 -21.44 -1.70 14.25
C LEU A 269 -21.24 -1.45 12.76
N ARG A 270 -21.28 -0.19 12.32
CA ARG A 270 -21.01 0.21 10.95
C ARG A 270 -19.60 -0.14 10.50
N ALA A 271 -18.58 0.13 11.33
CA ALA A 271 -17.20 -0.20 11.07
C ALA A 271 -16.99 -1.73 11.01
N ALA A 272 -17.64 -2.47 11.93
CA ALA A 272 -17.62 -3.93 11.92
C ALA A 272 -18.25 -4.50 10.64
N ALA A 273 -19.39 -3.97 10.19
CA ALA A 273 -20.00 -4.35 8.91
C ALA A 273 -19.08 -4.06 7.72
N GLY A 274 -18.38 -2.90 7.76
CA GLY A 274 -17.36 -2.55 6.77
C GLY A 274 -16.21 -3.55 6.73
N ALA A 275 -15.67 -3.93 7.87
CA ALA A 275 -14.60 -4.93 7.98
C ALA A 275 -15.03 -6.30 7.43
N VAL A 276 -16.26 -6.75 7.74
CA VAL A 276 -16.82 -7.99 7.19
C VAL A 276 -16.95 -7.92 5.67
N LEU A 277 -17.41 -6.80 5.11
CA LEU A 277 -17.50 -6.63 3.66
C LEU A 277 -16.14 -6.65 2.96
N ILE A 278 -15.10 -6.08 3.57
CA ILE A 278 -13.73 -6.14 3.03
C ILE A 278 -13.26 -7.60 2.97
N VAL A 279 -13.40 -8.33 4.07
CA VAL A 279 -12.99 -9.75 4.14
C VAL A 279 -13.81 -10.60 3.16
N ALA A 280 -15.14 -10.40 3.10
CA ALA A 280 -16.01 -11.09 2.16
C ALA A 280 -15.64 -10.82 0.70
N GLY A 281 -15.33 -9.55 0.37
CA GLY A 281 -14.87 -9.15 -0.96
C GLY A 281 -13.56 -9.82 -1.37
N LEU A 282 -12.59 -9.89 -0.44
CA LEU A 282 -11.35 -10.62 -0.65
C LEU A 282 -11.59 -12.11 -0.90
N LEU A 283 -12.37 -12.77 -0.05
CA LEU A 283 -12.68 -14.20 -0.19
C LEU A 283 -13.45 -14.49 -1.49
N LEU A 284 -14.39 -13.62 -1.85
CA LEU A 284 -15.15 -13.74 -3.10
C LEU A 284 -14.23 -13.71 -4.32
N SER A 285 -13.31 -12.76 -4.35
CA SER A 285 -12.34 -12.62 -5.45
C SER A 285 -11.37 -13.80 -5.51
N GLU A 286 -10.84 -14.25 -4.36
CA GLU A 286 -9.84 -15.32 -4.31
C GLU A 286 -10.44 -16.70 -4.60
N LEU A 287 -11.60 -17.03 -4.02
CA LEU A 287 -12.18 -18.36 -4.14
C LEU A 287 -12.88 -18.57 -5.49
N LEU A 288 -13.62 -17.56 -5.97
CA LEU A 288 -14.42 -17.69 -7.19
C LEU A 288 -13.75 -17.05 -8.43
N GLY A 289 -12.86 -16.07 -8.24
CA GLY A 289 -12.11 -15.43 -9.33
C GLY A 289 -11.04 -16.33 -9.93
N ASN A 290 -10.41 -17.19 -9.13
CA ASN A 290 -9.33 -18.07 -9.58
C ASN A 290 -9.81 -19.37 -10.25
N VAL A 291 -11.04 -19.84 -9.98
CA VAL A 291 -11.56 -21.09 -10.55
C VAL A 291 -11.69 -20.99 -12.08
N LYS A 292 -12.16 -19.86 -12.63
CA LYS A 292 -12.34 -19.68 -14.08
C LYS A 292 -11.04 -19.47 -14.87
N ASN A 293 -10.00 -18.95 -14.24
CA ASN A 293 -8.70 -18.83 -14.92
C ASN A 293 -8.00 -20.19 -15.12
N ARG A 294 -8.29 -21.18 -14.27
CA ARG A 294 -7.76 -22.55 -14.43
C ARG A 294 -8.48 -23.31 -15.55
N GLU A 295 -9.80 -23.11 -15.72
CA GLU A 295 -10.56 -23.76 -16.78
C GLU A 295 -10.21 -23.21 -18.17
N THR A 296 -9.98 -21.91 -18.30
CA THR A 296 -9.57 -21.29 -19.59
C THR A 296 -8.15 -21.63 -20.01
N VAL A 297 -7.27 -21.92 -19.08
CA VAL A 297 -5.89 -22.38 -19.36
C VAL A 297 -5.88 -23.89 -19.68
N GLY A 298 -6.71 -24.68 -19.02
CA GLY A 298 -6.86 -26.12 -19.28
C GLY A 298 -7.43 -26.45 -20.68
N VAL A 299 -8.34 -25.63 -21.19
CA VAL A 299 -8.92 -25.81 -22.54
C VAL A 299 -7.95 -25.42 -23.65
N LYS A 300 -6.94 -24.58 -23.41
CA LYS A 300 -5.92 -24.22 -24.41
C LYS A 300 -4.77 -25.24 -24.57
N ILE A 301 -4.70 -26.23 -23.69
CA ILE A 301 -3.67 -27.29 -23.76
C ILE A 301 -4.24 -28.59 -24.41
N ALA A 302 -5.54 -28.62 -24.69
CA ALA A 302 -6.24 -29.80 -25.23
C ALA A 302 -6.71 -29.64 -26.69
N VAL A 303 -6.12 -28.69 -27.48
CA VAL A 303 -6.37 -28.56 -28.92
C VAL A 303 -5.06 -28.55 -29.71
#